data_5c6c0cce3f09f9594449c54c7e737c20
#
_entry.id   5c6c0cce3f09f9594449c54c7e737c20
#
_cell.length_a   1.000
_cell.length_b   1.000
_cell.length_c   1.000
_cell.angle_alpha   90.00
_cell.angle_beta   90.00
_cell.angle_gamma   90.00
#
_symmetry.space_group_name_H-M   'P 1'
#
loop_
_entity.id
_entity.type
_entity.pdbx_description
1 polymer ?
#
loop_
_entity_poly.entity_id
_entity_poly.type
_entity_poly.pdbx_seq_one_letter_code
_entity_poly.pdbx_strand_id
1 'polypeptide(L)'
;MFSVLRRLLCLFCFCLGLQSLRAATPSSEAEPAAFKPEALDRSTILQLQIFLDRHLFGPGKLDGAVGEFTHKAVVNYNFAQGRKDIYDWSHALTRAAKEVPVMYASFKIRPELLQYVNPDLPEKPEEQVQFPYMAYRSLVELVAERFHTDEDFLARLNPDKRLNQLKAGDSVVVPNVRSFRIEEIKPLASHKTDPVLSQNTIVIDTTERIAVVYAPGDRFLAAFPITPGKPEFIPVGTWEVKTMLNTPSFRYDKQFLEEGVRGGEAWQLPPGPNSPVGILWCGISKSGIGLHGTALPRTIGRSRSAGCVRFANWDIVRLPTLIRPGSKVIVR
;
A
#
# COMPACT_ATOMS: atom_id res chain seq x y z
N MET A 1 -55.96 -27.64 49.99
CA MET A 1 -56.97 -27.99 48.98
C MET A 1 -56.91 -26.98 47.87
N PHE A 2 -56.54 -27.40 46.66
CA PHE A 2 -56.70 -26.80 45.31
C PHE A 2 -56.13 -25.39 45.08
N SER A 3 -55.51 -25.02 43.99
CA SER A 3 -55.15 -25.68 42.72
C SER A 3 -54.22 -24.75 41.94
N VAL A 4 -53.27 -25.31 41.26
CA VAL A 4 -52.30 -24.77 40.33
C VAL A 4 -53.00 -24.03 39.19
N LEU A 5 -52.51 -22.81 38.79
CA LEU A 5 -52.58 -22.36 37.42
C LEU A 5 -51.31 -21.62 37.02
N ARG A 6 -50.48 -22.32 36.30
CA ARG A 6 -49.30 -21.76 35.58
C ARG A 6 -49.78 -20.84 34.45
N ARG A 7 -49.35 -19.59 34.48
CA ARG A 7 -49.37 -18.73 33.27
C ARG A 7 -47.96 -18.65 32.72
N LEU A 8 -47.77 -19.28 31.54
CA LEU A 8 -46.61 -19.09 30.67
C LEU A 8 -46.60 -17.64 30.20
N LEU A 9 -45.58 -16.88 30.55
CA LEU A 9 -45.22 -15.62 29.94
C LEU A 9 -44.18 -15.92 28.88
N CYS A 10 -44.58 -15.93 27.60
CA CYS A 10 -43.64 -15.94 26.48
C CYS A 10 -42.91 -14.59 26.44
N LEU A 11 -41.66 -14.56 26.93
CA LEU A 11 -40.71 -13.50 26.58
C LEU A 11 -40.28 -13.72 25.14
N PHE A 12 -40.80 -12.89 24.24
CA PHE A 12 -40.16 -12.69 22.94
C PHE A 12 -38.85 -11.94 23.15
N CYS A 13 -37.73 -12.67 23.25
CA CYS A 13 -36.42 -12.11 23.06
C CYS A 13 -36.26 -11.73 21.58
N PHE A 14 -36.40 -10.44 21.28
CA PHE A 14 -35.92 -9.88 20.03
C PHE A 14 -34.36 -9.95 20.06
N CYS A 15 -33.84 -11.07 19.62
CA CYS A 15 -32.41 -11.12 19.23
C CYS A 15 -32.29 -10.31 17.95
N LEU A 16 -31.93 -9.01 18.08
CA LEU A 16 -31.34 -8.26 17.01
C LEU A 16 -30.03 -8.97 16.66
N GLY A 17 -30.08 -9.80 15.63
CA GLY A 17 -28.91 -10.41 15.05
C GLY A 17 -27.99 -9.31 14.51
N LEU A 18 -26.91 -9.04 15.22
CA LEU A 18 -25.74 -8.45 14.59
C LEU A 18 -25.28 -9.45 13.51
N GLN A 19 -25.78 -9.26 12.30
CA GLN A 19 -25.15 -9.88 11.14
C GLN A 19 -23.74 -9.30 11.05
N SER A 20 -22.78 -10.09 11.54
CA SER A 20 -21.36 -9.82 11.31
C SER A 20 -21.19 -9.66 9.81
N LEU A 21 -20.77 -8.47 9.35
CA LEU A 21 -20.27 -8.27 8.01
C LEU A 21 -19.08 -9.23 7.80
N ARG A 22 -19.36 -10.41 7.28
CA ARG A 22 -18.37 -11.24 6.63
C ARG A 22 -18.12 -10.60 5.28
N ALA A 23 -17.20 -9.67 5.22
CA ALA A 23 -16.55 -9.36 3.96
C ALA A 23 -15.94 -10.68 3.47
N ALA A 24 -16.51 -11.25 2.42
CA ALA A 24 -15.97 -12.45 1.80
C ALA A 24 -14.63 -12.09 1.17
N THR A 25 -13.54 -12.34 1.91
CA THR A 25 -12.26 -12.55 1.24
C THR A 25 -12.42 -13.81 0.42
N PRO A 26 -12.03 -13.80 -0.86
CA PRO A 26 -11.94 -15.05 -1.60
C PRO A 26 -10.95 -15.94 -0.84
N SER A 27 -11.46 -17.04 -0.28
CA SER A 27 -10.62 -18.08 0.29
C SER A 27 -9.66 -18.57 -0.80
N SER A 28 -8.45 -18.93 -0.43
CA SER A 28 -7.41 -19.45 -1.32
C SER A 28 -7.73 -20.82 -1.90
N GLU A 29 -9.01 -21.21 -1.95
CA GLU A 29 -9.45 -22.50 -2.46
C GLU A 29 -9.39 -22.52 -3.98
N ALA A 30 -8.45 -23.28 -4.46
CA ALA A 30 -8.27 -23.87 -5.79
C ALA A 30 -8.55 -22.95 -7.00
N GLU A 31 -7.48 -22.40 -7.56
CA GLU A 31 -7.49 -21.91 -8.96
C GLU A 31 -8.02 -23.00 -9.91
N PRO A 32 -8.84 -22.63 -10.89
CA PRO A 32 -9.17 -23.52 -11.98
C PRO A 32 -7.87 -23.94 -12.70
N ALA A 33 -7.64 -25.24 -12.82
CA ALA A 33 -6.40 -25.85 -13.30
C ALA A 33 -5.99 -25.54 -14.77
N ALA A 34 -6.72 -24.65 -15.45
CA ALA A 34 -6.59 -24.43 -16.90
C ALA A 34 -5.73 -23.24 -17.30
N PHE A 35 -5.57 -22.21 -16.45
CA PHE A 35 -4.83 -20.99 -16.82
C PHE A 35 -3.48 -20.92 -16.09
N LYS A 36 -2.39 -20.80 -16.87
CA LYS A 36 -1.02 -20.67 -16.35
C LYS A 36 -0.48 -19.28 -16.66
N PRO A 37 -0.60 -18.31 -15.74
CA PRO A 37 -0.07 -16.95 -15.93
C PRO A 37 1.42 -16.92 -16.26
N GLU A 38 2.19 -17.90 -15.77
CA GLU A 38 3.62 -18.04 -15.99
C GLU A 38 3.98 -18.30 -17.48
N ALA A 39 3.01 -18.71 -18.30
CA ALA A 39 3.19 -18.89 -19.75
C ALA A 39 3.10 -17.56 -20.52
N LEU A 40 2.64 -16.47 -19.89
CA LEU A 40 2.57 -15.16 -20.52
C LEU A 40 3.96 -14.51 -20.59
N ASP A 41 4.20 -13.80 -21.67
CA ASP A 41 5.44 -13.03 -21.82
C ASP A 41 5.48 -11.82 -20.87
N ARG A 42 6.69 -11.34 -20.60
CA ARG A 42 6.91 -10.23 -19.64
C ARG A 42 6.23 -8.92 -20.05
N SER A 43 6.09 -8.67 -21.33
CA SER A 43 5.45 -7.45 -21.83
C SER A 43 3.95 -7.48 -21.55
N THR A 44 3.31 -8.61 -21.78
CA THR A 44 1.90 -8.83 -21.44
C THR A 44 1.64 -8.67 -19.94
N ILE A 45 2.52 -9.24 -19.09
CA ILE A 45 2.40 -9.07 -17.64
C ILE A 45 2.62 -7.61 -17.23
N LEU A 46 3.60 -6.92 -17.78
CA LEU A 46 3.82 -5.50 -17.49
C LEU A 46 2.61 -4.63 -17.90
N GLN A 47 2.04 -4.90 -19.08
CA GLN A 47 0.83 -4.23 -19.55
C GLN A 47 -0.33 -4.41 -18.56
N LEU A 48 -0.53 -5.63 -18.09
CA LEU A 48 -1.51 -5.95 -17.05
C LEU A 48 -1.21 -5.25 -15.73
N GLN A 49 0.05 -5.27 -15.27
CA GLN A 49 0.46 -4.59 -14.04
C GLN A 49 0.19 -3.08 -14.11
N ILE A 50 0.54 -2.41 -15.23
CA ILE A 50 0.26 -0.99 -15.45
C ILE A 50 -1.24 -0.72 -15.42
N PHE A 51 -2.03 -1.57 -16.06
CA PHE A 51 -3.49 -1.46 -16.06
C PHE A 51 -4.07 -1.54 -14.65
N LEU A 52 -3.69 -2.56 -13.88
CA LEU A 52 -4.14 -2.78 -12.52
C LEU A 52 -3.75 -1.63 -11.59
N ASP A 53 -2.50 -1.16 -11.68
CA ASP A 53 -2.00 -0.01 -10.91
C ASP A 53 -2.80 1.27 -11.19
N ARG A 54 -3.12 1.55 -12.46
CA ARG A 54 -3.95 2.70 -12.85
C ARG A 54 -5.37 2.64 -12.29
N HIS A 55 -5.89 1.44 -12.09
CA HIS A 55 -7.21 1.18 -11.53
C HIS A 55 -7.21 1.01 -10.00
N LEU A 56 -6.09 1.31 -9.32
CA LEU A 56 -5.92 1.21 -7.85
C LEU A 56 -5.97 -0.23 -7.31
N PHE A 57 -5.65 -1.21 -8.15
CA PHE A 57 -5.42 -2.59 -7.75
C PHE A 57 -3.92 -2.87 -7.81
N GLY A 58 -3.20 -2.52 -6.74
CA GLY A 58 -1.74 -2.56 -6.71
C GLY A 58 -1.18 -3.96 -6.96
N PRO A 59 -0.43 -4.18 -8.05
CA PRO A 59 0.21 -5.47 -8.33
C PRO A 59 1.57 -5.64 -7.63
N GLY A 60 1.93 -4.71 -6.74
CA GLY A 60 3.28 -4.54 -6.24
C GLY A 60 4.14 -3.73 -7.21
N LYS A 61 5.45 -4.00 -7.25
CA LYS A 61 6.32 -3.34 -8.21
C LYS A 61 6.02 -3.79 -9.65
N LEU A 62 6.15 -2.86 -10.58
CA LEU A 62 5.95 -3.10 -12.00
C LEU A 62 7.26 -3.64 -12.62
N ASP A 63 7.34 -4.93 -12.89
CA ASP A 63 8.57 -5.59 -13.36
C ASP A 63 8.35 -6.63 -14.47
N GLY A 64 7.11 -6.80 -14.91
CA GLY A 64 6.71 -7.78 -15.92
C GLY A 64 6.84 -9.23 -15.47
N ALA A 65 6.93 -9.47 -14.14
CA ALA A 65 6.97 -10.82 -13.60
C ALA A 65 5.62 -11.18 -12.95
N VAL A 66 5.19 -12.42 -13.13
CA VAL A 66 4.06 -12.95 -12.37
C VAL A 66 4.49 -13.14 -10.93
N GLY A 67 3.81 -12.48 -10.02
CA GLY A 67 4.04 -12.60 -8.60
C GLY A 67 2.72 -12.70 -7.84
N GLU A 68 2.80 -13.07 -6.57
CA GLU A 68 1.64 -13.19 -5.68
C GLU A 68 0.74 -11.94 -5.73
N PHE A 69 1.32 -10.74 -5.70
CA PHE A 69 0.52 -9.51 -5.71
C PHE A 69 -0.07 -9.17 -7.07
N THR A 70 0.58 -9.57 -8.19
CA THR A 70 -0.05 -9.47 -9.52
C THR A 70 -1.30 -10.34 -9.57
N HIS A 71 -1.21 -11.57 -9.06
CA HIS A 71 -2.34 -12.48 -8.96
C HIS A 71 -3.48 -11.90 -8.11
N LYS A 72 -3.16 -11.48 -6.88
CA LYS A 72 -4.14 -10.85 -5.97
C LYS A 72 -4.77 -9.59 -6.57
N ALA A 73 -4.02 -8.80 -7.32
CA ALA A 73 -4.54 -7.61 -7.98
C ALA A 73 -5.58 -7.97 -9.05
N VAL A 74 -5.35 -9.03 -9.86
CA VAL A 74 -6.35 -9.53 -10.82
C VAL A 74 -7.60 -10.01 -10.09
N VAL A 75 -7.45 -10.82 -9.04
CA VAL A 75 -8.58 -11.34 -8.24
C VAL A 75 -9.42 -10.20 -7.66
N ASN A 76 -8.77 -9.20 -7.04
CA ASN A 76 -9.46 -8.06 -6.46
C ASN A 76 -10.12 -7.19 -7.53
N TYR A 77 -9.47 -6.98 -8.68
CA TYR A 77 -10.06 -6.27 -9.81
C TYR A 77 -11.31 -6.97 -10.33
N ASN A 78 -11.22 -8.27 -10.60
CA ASN A 78 -12.35 -9.07 -11.08
C ASN A 78 -13.51 -9.08 -10.07
N PHE A 79 -13.21 -9.22 -8.78
CA PHE A 79 -14.20 -9.12 -7.72
C PHE A 79 -14.91 -7.76 -7.72
N ALA A 80 -14.14 -6.66 -7.81
CA ALA A 80 -14.69 -5.31 -7.88
C ALA A 80 -15.55 -5.07 -9.15
N GLN A 81 -15.29 -5.82 -10.23
CA GLN A 81 -16.09 -5.79 -11.47
C GLN A 81 -17.32 -6.74 -11.41
N GLY A 82 -17.57 -7.42 -10.29
CA GLY A 82 -18.69 -8.35 -10.14
C GLY A 82 -18.57 -9.61 -11.02
N ARG A 83 -17.34 -10.01 -11.36
CA ARG A 83 -17.12 -11.22 -12.17
C ARG A 83 -17.46 -12.48 -11.38
N LYS A 84 -18.09 -13.47 -12.04
CA LYS A 84 -18.41 -14.76 -11.40
C LYS A 84 -17.14 -15.56 -11.11
N ASP A 85 -16.25 -15.62 -12.10
CA ASP A 85 -14.93 -16.22 -11.94
C ASP A 85 -13.90 -15.08 -11.71
N ILE A 86 -13.52 -14.92 -10.46
CA ILE A 86 -12.55 -13.91 -10.04
C ILE A 86 -11.11 -14.30 -10.37
N TYR A 87 -10.85 -15.57 -10.63
CA TYR A 87 -9.52 -16.10 -10.96
C TYR A 87 -9.22 -16.10 -12.47
N ASP A 88 -10.22 -15.86 -13.32
CA ASP A 88 -10.03 -15.74 -14.77
C ASP A 88 -9.34 -14.43 -15.14
N TRP A 89 -8.12 -14.51 -15.66
CA TRP A 89 -7.32 -13.36 -16.08
C TRP A 89 -7.76 -12.77 -17.42
N SER A 90 -8.51 -13.50 -18.23
CA SER A 90 -8.85 -13.11 -19.61
C SER A 90 -9.51 -11.75 -19.68
N HIS A 91 -10.41 -11.44 -18.73
CA HIS A 91 -11.08 -10.16 -18.68
C HIS A 91 -10.09 -9.01 -18.40
N ALA A 92 -9.25 -9.14 -17.38
CA ALA A 92 -8.26 -8.13 -17.03
C ALA A 92 -7.21 -7.94 -18.15
N LEU A 93 -6.75 -9.03 -18.77
CA LEU A 93 -5.83 -8.99 -19.91
C LEU A 93 -6.43 -8.27 -21.11
N THR A 94 -7.68 -8.57 -21.47
CA THR A 94 -8.38 -7.90 -22.58
C THR A 94 -8.52 -6.40 -22.33
N ARG A 95 -8.85 -6.02 -21.09
CA ARG A 95 -8.94 -4.61 -20.70
C ARG A 95 -7.57 -3.93 -20.73
N ALA A 96 -6.54 -4.60 -20.21
CA ALA A 96 -5.17 -4.10 -20.19
C ALA A 96 -4.66 -3.84 -21.62
N ALA A 97 -4.86 -4.79 -22.55
CA ALA A 97 -4.47 -4.63 -23.95
C ALA A 97 -5.14 -3.40 -24.62
N LYS A 98 -6.40 -3.14 -24.27
CA LYS A 98 -7.15 -2.00 -24.81
C LYS A 98 -6.72 -0.66 -24.18
N GLU A 99 -6.50 -0.61 -22.87
CA GLU A 99 -6.31 0.63 -22.10
C GLU A 99 -4.84 1.03 -21.96
N VAL A 100 -3.92 0.11 -22.17
CA VAL A 100 -2.47 0.32 -22.07
C VAL A 100 -1.77 -0.09 -23.38
N PRO A 101 -2.08 0.54 -24.51
CA PRO A 101 -1.45 0.21 -25.79
C PRO A 101 0.05 0.56 -25.80
N VAL A 102 0.50 1.47 -24.93
CA VAL A 102 1.89 1.91 -24.79
C VAL A 102 2.35 1.64 -23.37
N MET A 103 3.26 0.68 -23.19
CA MET A 103 3.75 0.21 -21.88
C MET A 103 4.95 0.99 -21.36
N TYR A 104 5.68 1.65 -22.23
CA TYR A 104 6.91 2.34 -21.90
C TYR A 104 6.81 3.82 -22.24
N ALA A 105 7.46 4.65 -21.44
CA ALA A 105 7.60 6.08 -21.67
C ALA A 105 9.09 6.48 -21.55
N SER A 106 9.47 7.57 -22.17
CA SER A 106 10.76 8.21 -21.97
C SER A 106 10.61 9.29 -20.90
N PHE A 107 11.37 9.19 -19.83
CA PHE A 107 11.40 10.18 -18.75
C PHE A 107 12.71 10.95 -18.78
N LYS A 108 12.63 12.28 -18.96
CA LYS A 108 13.78 13.19 -18.87
C LYS A 108 13.95 13.66 -17.43
N ILE A 109 15.13 13.43 -16.85
CA ILE A 109 15.46 13.86 -15.50
C ILE A 109 15.59 15.38 -15.47
N ARG A 110 14.73 16.04 -14.70
CA ARG A 110 14.72 17.49 -14.56
C ARG A 110 15.66 17.92 -13.45
N PRO A 111 16.36 19.08 -13.60
CA PRO A 111 17.30 19.58 -12.58
C PRO A 111 16.65 19.72 -11.17
N GLU A 112 15.38 20.08 -11.11
CA GLU A 112 14.65 20.28 -9.85
C GLU A 112 14.52 18.99 -9.03
N LEU A 113 14.71 17.81 -9.62
CA LEU A 113 14.66 16.55 -8.90
C LEU A 113 15.92 16.28 -8.09
N LEU A 114 17.06 16.94 -8.40
CA LEU A 114 18.32 16.75 -7.70
C LEU A 114 18.23 17.11 -6.21
N GLN A 115 17.35 18.04 -5.83
CA GLN A 115 17.15 18.42 -4.43
C GLN A 115 16.58 17.27 -3.56
N TYR A 116 16.01 16.24 -4.18
CA TYR A 116 15.48 15.06 -3.49
C TYR A 116 16.46 13.90 -3.43
N VAL A 117 17.71 14.11 -3.86
CA VAL A 117 18.77 13.08 -3.90
C VAL A 117 19.95 13.52 -3.03
N ASN A 118 20.36 12.62 -2.15
CA ASN A 118 21.57 12.79 -1.33
C ASN A 118 22.33 11.46 -1.25
N PRO A 119 23.41 11.28 -2.02
CA PRO A 119 24.22 10.06 -1.98
C PRO A 119 24.91 9.81 -0.62
N ASP A 120 25.11 10.87 0.17
CA ASP A 120 25.82 10.81 1.45
C ASP A 120 24.87 10.49 2.62
N LEU A 121 23.59 10.18 2.36
CA LEU A 121 22.64 9.81 3.41
C LEU A 121 23.09 8.50 4.09
N PRO A 122 23.45 8.54 5.40
CA PRO A 122 23.97 7.37 6.11
C PRO A 122 22.88 6.32 6.35
N GLU A 123 23.32 5.12 6.76
CA GLU A 123 22.39 4.03 7.11
C GLU A 123 21.98 4.04 8.57
N LYS A 124 22.85 4.52 9.47
CA LYS A 124 22.62 4.47 10.90
C LYS A 124 21.71 5.60 11.39
N PRO A 125 20.70 5.30 12.20
CA PRO A 125 19.75 6.29 12.72
C PRO A 125 20.42 7.46 13.47
N GLU A 126 21.46 7.19 14.26
CA GLU A 126 22.21 8.20 15.00
C GLU A 126 22.97 9.20 14.11
N GLU A 127 23.30 8.79 12.90
CA GLU A 127 23.93 9.65 11.91
C GLU A 127 22.89 10.40 11.08
N GLN A 128 21.76 9.77 10.80
CA GLN A 128 20.65 10.33 10.00
C GLN A 128 20.02 11.56 10.64
N VAL A 129 20.01 11.68 11.97
CA VAL A 129 19.47 12.85 12.68
C VAL A 129 20.18 14.17 12.35
N GLN A 130 21.39 14.11 11.80
CA GLN A 130 22.16 15.29 11.39
C GLN A 130 21.69 15.88 10.04
N PHE A 131 20.85 15.15 9.31
CA PHE A 131 20.35 15.58 8.01
C PHE A 131 18.98 16.24 8.14
N PRO A 132 18.65 17.22 7.31
CA PRO A 132 17.34 17.87 7.36
C PRO A 132 16.24 17.03 6.68
N TYR A 133 16.63 16.06 5.83
CA TYR A 133 15.71 15.32 4.98
C TYR A 133 16.27 13.95 4.60
N MET A 134 15.44 12.92 4.68
CA MET A 134 15.76 11.54 4.29
C MET A 134 15.56 11.37 2.79
N ALA A 135 16.45 11.98 2.01
CA ALA A 135 16.41 11.98 0.55
C ALA A 135 16.63 10.59 -0.06
N TYR A 136 16.34 10.42 -1.35
CA TYR A 136 16.81 9.27 -2.12
C TYR A 136 18.34 9.25 -2.16
N ARG A 137 18.94 8.06 -2.17
CA ARG A 137 20.41 7.93 -2.26
C ARG A 137 20.92 8.08 -3.68
N SER A 138 20.06 7.91 -4.67
CA SER A 138 20.43 8.02 -6.08
C SER A 138 19.27 8.49 -6.96
N LEU A 139 19.59 8.99 -8.14
CA LEU A 139 18.58 9.27 -9.18
C LEU A 139 17.91 7.99 -9.66
N VAL A 140 18.60 6.85 -9.65
CA VAL A 140 18.00 5.56 -10.03
C VAL A 140 16.91 5.17 -9.04
N GLU A 141 17.18 5.28 -7.75
CA GLU A 141 16.20 5.03 -6.69
C GLU A 141 14.97 5.96 -6.84
N LEU A 142 15.19 7.26 -7.02
CA LEU A 142 14.13 8.23 -7.26
C LEU A 142 13.26 7.86 -8.47
N VAL A 143 13.91 7.51 -9.59
CA VAL A 143 13.19 7.16 -10.83
C VAL A 143 12.46 5.82 -10.67
N ALA A 144 13.07 4.84 -10.02
CA ALA A 144 12.44 3.55 -9.75
C ALA A 144 11.15 3.72 -8.94
N GLU A 145 11.22 4.42 -7.82
CA GLU A 145 10.04 4.67 -6.98
C GLU A 145 9.00 5.52 -7.70
N ARG A 146 9.44 6.54 -8.44
CA ARG A 146 8.55 7.41 -9.23
C ARG A 146 7.67 6.65 -10.20
N PHE A 147 8.18 5.55 -10.78
CA PHE A 147 7.49 4.74 -11.76
C PHE A 147 7.09 3.36 -11.23
N HIS A 148 6.95 3.23 -9.91
CA HIS A 148 6.41 2.07 -9.19
C HIS A 148 7.17 0.77 -9.49
N THR A 149 8.48 0.86 -9.69
CA THR A 149 9.34 -0.26 -10.04
C THR A 149 10.59 -0.32 -9.15
N ASP A 150 11.55 -1.17 -9.49
CA ASP A 150 12.85 -1.26 -8.84
C ASP A 150 14.00 -0.91 -9.80
N GLU A 151 15.17 -0.71 -9.22
CA GLU A 151 16.39 -0.36 -9.95
C GLU A 151 16.81 -1.45 -10.93
N ASP A 152 16.59 -2.73 -10.58
CA ASP A 152 16.91 -3.88 -11.44
C ASP A 152 16.05 -3.89 -12.71
N PHE A 153 14.76 -3.54 -12.59
CA PHE A 153 13.92 -3.45 -13.77
C PHE A 153 14.27 -2.23 -14.63
N LEU A 154 14.57 -1.09 -14.01
CA LEU A 154 15.08 0.05 -14.76
C LEU A 154 16.36 -0.29 -15.53
N ALA A 155 17.29 -1.05 -14.94
CA ALA A 155 18.49 -1.50 -15.62
C ALA A 155 18.16 -2.39 -16.84
N ARG A 156 17.20 -3.30 -16.70
CA ARG A 156 16.75 -4.12 -17.83
C ARG A 156 16.10 -3.30 -18.97
N LEU A 157 15.41 -2.22 -18.63
CA LEU A 157 14.80 -1.33 -19.62
C LEU A 157 15.80 -0.40 -20.30
N ASN A 158 16.99 -0.21 -19.71
CA ASN A 158 18.01 0.73 -20.16
C ASN A 158 19.40 0.06 -20.23
N PRO A 159 19.58 -1.04 -20.99
CA PRO A 159 20.80 -1.84 -20.96
C PRO A 159 22.05 -1.08 -21.41
N ASP A 160 21.88 -0.08 -22.29
CA ASP A 160 22.98 0.73 -22.82
C ASP A 160 23.33 1.93 -21.94
N LYS A 161 22.69 2.10 -20.77
CA LYS A 161 22.90 3.25 -19.89
C LYS A 161 23.62 2.86 -18.61
N ARG A 162 24.55 3.71 -18.19
CA ARG A 162 25.17 3.64 -16.87
C ARG A 162 24.25 4.33 -15.85
N LEU A 163 23.29 3.61 -15.31
CA LEU A 163 22.26 4.19 -14.41
C LEU A 163 22.87 4.81 -13.15
N ASN A 164 24.01 4.30 -12.66
CA ASN A 164 24.74 4.89 -11.53
C ASN A 164 25.42 6.25 -11.86
N GLN A 165 25.40 6.68 -13.11
CA GLN A 165 25.94 7.97 -13.57
C GLN A 165 24.87 8.91 -14.12
N LEU A 166 23.61 8.65 -13.83
CA LEU A 166 22.51 9.51 -14.26
C LEU A 166 22.67 10.93 -13.71
N LYS A 167 22.33 11.90 -14.56
CA LYS A 167 22.36 13.33 -14.24
C LYS A 167 21.13 14.05 -14.82
N ALA A 168 20.93 15.28 -14.39
CA ALA A 168 19.90 16.12 -14.98
C ALA A 168 20.11 16.27 -16.50
N GLY A 169 19.01 16.19 -17.24
CA GLY A 169 18.98 16.19 -18.71
C GLY A 169 18.99 14.82 -19.36
N ASP A 170 19.45 13.76 -18.66
CA ASP A 170 19.39 12.39 -19.17
C ASP A 170 17.93 11.91 -19.29
N SER A 171 17.70 11.02 -20.26
CA SER A 171 16.42 10.36 -20.45
C SER A 171 16.52 8.87 -20.17
N VAL A 172 15.56 8.29 -19.51
CA VAL A 172 15.47 6.85 -19.21
C VAL A 172 14.11 6.30 -19.65
N VAL A 173 14.11 5.05 -20.10
CA VAL A 173 12.88 4.31 -20.39
C VAL A 173 12.31 3.79 -19.08
N VAL A 174 11.02 4.00 -18.89
CA VAL A 174 10.29 3.67 -17.65
C VAL A 174 8.93 3.03 -17.96
N PRO A 175 8.29 2.33 -17.02
CA PRO A 175 6.90 1.93 -17.18
C PRO A 175 5.97 3.13 -17.38
N ASN A 176 5.04 3.03 -18.31
CA ASN A 176 4.07 4.09 -18.59
C ASN A 176 2.92 4.08 -17.57
N VAL A 177 3.22 4.42 -16.34
CA VAL A 177 2.27 4.51 -15.22
C VAL A 177 2.04 5.96 -14.83
N ARG A 178 0.96 6.25 -14.08
CA ARG A 178 0.81 7.55 -13.42
C ARG A 178 1.88 7.69 -12.35
N SER A 179 2.89 8.52 -12.63
CA SER A 179 4.08 8.63 -11.79
C SER A 179 3.77 9.15 -10.38
N PHE A 180 4.40 8.58 -9.39
CA PHE A 180 4.52 9.16 -8.07
C PHE A 180 5.45 10.38 -8.14
N ARG A 181 5.01 11.52 -7.62
CA ARG A 181 5.73 12.80 -7.76
C ARG A 181 6.00 13.38 -6.39
N ILE A 182 7.23 13.14 -5.87
CA ILE A 182 7.67 13.62 -4.56
C ILE A 182 7.59 15.14 -4.44
N GLU A 183 7.83 15.85 -5.55
CA GLU A 183 7.77 17.31 -5.64
C GLU A 183 6.36 17.89 -5.48
N GLU A 184 5.31 17.07 -5.57
CA GLU A 184 3.91 17.49 -5.34
C GLU A 184 3.47 17.25 -3.88
N ILE A 185 4.25 16.56 -3.10
CA ILE A 185 3.95 16.29 -1.69
C ILE A 185 4.26 17.54 -0.86
N LYS A 186 3.23 18.19 -0.37
CA LYS A 186 3.38 19.34 0.54
C LYS A 186 3.86 18.84 1.90
N PRO A 187 5.09 19.19 2.33
CA PRO A 187 5.62 18.73 3.62
C PRO A 187 4.72 19.18 4.79
N LEU A 188 4.59 18.30 5.77
CA LEU A 188 3.81 18.53 7.02
C LEU A 188 2.33 18.92 6.81
N ALA A 189 1.81 18.77 5.59
CA ALA A 189 0.39 19.01 5.34
C ALA A 189 -0.45 17.92 6.01
N SER A 190 -1.38 18.34 6.86
CA SER A 190 -2.37 17.45 7.48
C SER A 190 -3.64 17.40 6.65
N HIS A 191 -4.14 16.19 6.45
CA HIS A 191 -5.43 15.97 5.80
C HIS A 191 -6.55 16.03 6.83
N LYS A 192 -7.60 16.78 6.52
CA LYS A 192 -8.78 16.95 7.39
C LYS A 192 -9.84 15.90 7.08
N THR A 193 -10.83 15.79 7.95
CA THR A 193 -12.06 15.05 7.70
C THR A 193 -12.70 15.52 6.40
N ASP A 194 -13.35 14.61 5.72
CA ASP A 194 -14.09 14.85 4.47
C ASP A 194 -15.45 14.15 4.56
N PRO A 195 -16.56 14.83 4.22
CA PRO A 195 -17.91 14.26 4.43
C PRO A 195 -18.18 12.98 3.63
N VAL A 196 -17.44 12.73 2.56
CA VAL A 196 -17.58 11.54 1.73
C VAL A 196 -16.50 10.52 2.07
N LEU A 197 -15.22 10.94 2.01
CA LEU A 197 -14.09 10.01 2.15
C LEU A 197 -13.96 9.46 3.59
N SER A 198 -14.38 10.21 4.61
CA SER A 198 -14.39 9.73 6.01
C SER A 198 -15.41 8.62 6.26
N GLN A 199 -16.39 8.41 5.36
CA GLN A 199 -17.34 7.32 5.45
C GLN A 199 -16.79 5.99 4.91
N ASN A 200 -15.68 6.03 4.19
CA ASN A 200 -15.07 4.84 3.63
C ASN A 200 -14.41 4.00 4.73
N THR A 201 -14.30 2.71 4.46
CA THR A 201 -13.66 1.73 5.34
C THR A 201 -12.42 1.17 4.66
N ILE A 202 -11.31 1.11 5.38
CA ILE A 202 -10.14 0.34 4.96
C ILE A 202 -10.03 -0.94 5.77
N VAL A 203 -9.92 -2.08 5.09
CA VAL A 203 -9.72 -3.41 5.69
C VAL A 203 -8.27 -3.81 5.48
N ILE A 204 -7.57 -4.08 6.55
CA ILE A 204 -6.19 -4.58 6.59
C ILE A 204 -6.26 -6.08 6.81
N ASP A 205 -6.09 -6.84 5.75
CA ASP A 205 -6.00 -8.30 5.82
C ASP A 205 -4.55 -8.71 6.03
N THR A 206 -4.23 -9.13 7.25
CA THR A 206 -2.86 -9.47 7.65
C THR A 206 -2.39 -10.80 7.09
N THR A 207 -3.30 -11.70 6.77
CA THR A 207 -3.02 -13.01 6.17
C THR A 207 -2.77 -12.86 4.68
N GLU A 208 -3.68 -12.17 3.98
CA GLU A 208 -3.54 -11.90 2.55
C GLU A 208 -2.51 -10.81 2.24
N ARG A 209 -2.10 -10.03 3.24
CA ARG A 209 -1.15 -8.90 3.10
C ARG A 209 -1.64 -7.87 2.09
N ILE A 210 -2.94 -7.60 2.14
CA ILE A 210 -3.64 -6.63 1.28
C ILE A 210 -4.42 -5.66 2.15
N ALA A 211 -4.37 -4.38 1.81
CA ALA A 211 -5.28 -3.36 2.30
C ALA A 211 -6.35 -3.11 1.24
N VAL A 212 -7.61 -3.24 1.60
CA VAL A 212 -8.75 -3.02 0.69
C VAL A 212 -9.58 -1.83 1.18
N VAL A 213 -9.95 -0.95 0.28
CA VAL A 213 -10.80 0.21 0.59
C VAL A 213 -12.19 0.01 0.01
N TYR A 214 -13.20 0.23 0.84
CA TYR A 214 -14.61 0.18 0.49
C TYR A 214 -15.29 1.52 0.74
N ALA A 215 -16.17 1.93 -0.17
CA ALA A 215 -17.15 2.97 0.09
C ALA A 215 -18.38 2.37 0.81
N PRO A 216 -19.29 3.20 1.35
CA PRO A 216 -20.56 2.74 1.91
C PRO A 216 -21.30 1.79 0.97
N GLY A 217 -21.97 0.78 1.54
CA GLY A 217 -22.65 -0.29 0.79
C GLY A 217 -21.68 -1.31 0.19
N ASP A 218 -20.52 -1.49 0.81
CA ASP A 218 -19.49 -2.48 0.43
C ASP A 218 -18.97 -2.36 -1.02
N ARG A 219 -19.09 -1.16 -1.59
CA ARG A 219 -18.56 -0.88 -2.94
C ARG A 219 -17.04 -0.84 -2.90
N PHE A 220 -16.41 -1.80 -3.55
CA PHE A 220 -14.96 -1.94 -3.64
C PHE A 220 -14.33 -0.76 -4.40
N LEU A 221 -13.33 -0.10 -3.83
CA LEU A 221 -12.66 1.06 -4.43
C LEU A 221 -11.22 0.78 -4.84
N ALA A 222 -10.45 0.11 -3.98
CA ALA A 222 -9.01 -0.06 -4.20
C ALA A 222 -8.47 -1.24 -3.39
N ALA A 223 -7.35 -1.80 -3.83
CA ALA A 223 -6.58 -2.80 -3.09
C ALA A 223 -5.08 -2.55 -3.26
N PHE A 224 -4.31 -2.63 -2.17
CA PHE A 224 -2.87 -2.38 -2.17
C PHE A 224 -2.12 -3.47 -1.41
N PRO A 225 -0.97 -3.94 -1.93
CA PRO A 225 -0.06 -4.78 -1.17
C PRO A 225 0.45 -4.08 0.07
N ILE A 226 0.56 -4.81 1.16
CA ILE A 226 1.07 -4.30 2.43
C ILE A 226 2.09 -5.24 3.07
N THR A 227 2.86 -4.70 3.99
CA THR A 227 3.57 -5.47 5.00
C THR A 227 2.89 -5.23 6.35
N PRO A 228 2.17 -6.21 6.91
CA PRO A 228 1.57 -6.07 8.23
C PRO A 228 2.63 -6.13 9.33
N GLY A 229 2.26 -5.68 10.52
CA GLY A 229 3.03 -5.88 11.74
C GLY A 229 3.20 -7.35 12.13
N LYS A 230 4.08 -7.62 13.08
CA LYS A 230 4.15 -8.93 13.72
C LYS A 230 2.81 -9.25 14.40
N PRO A 231 2.34 -10.52 14.37
CA PRO A 231 1.03 -10.88 14.91
C PRO A 231 0.81 -10.47 16.37
N GLU A 232 1.86 -10.48 17.17
CA GLU A 232 1.83 -10.10 18.58
C GLU A 232 1.62 -8.61 18.84
N PHE A 233 1.88 -7.75 17.84
CA PHE A 233 1.80 -6.29 17.98
C PHE A 233 0.71 -5.63 17.14
N ILE A 234 0.29 -6.29 16.04
CA ILE A 234 -0.75 -5.70 15.22
C ILE A 234 -2.12 -5.80 15.90
N PRO A 235 -2.82 -4.67 16.08
CA PRO A 235 -4.09 -4.66 16.80
C PRO A 235 -5.23 -5.16 15.93
N VAL A 236 -5.53 -6.45 15.98
CA VAL A 236 -6.75 -7.00 15.35
C VAL A 236 -7.98 -6.35 15.98
N GLY A 237 -8.93 -5.94 15.15
CA GLY A 237 -10.14 -5.27 15.59
C GLY A 237 -10.58 -4.11 14.69
N THR A 238 -11.44 -3.26 15.25
CA THR A 238 -11.98 -2.09 14.55
C THR A 238 -11.43 -0.81 15.17
N TRP A 239 -10.87 0.03 14.34
CA TRP A 239 -10.22 1.29 14.68
C TRP A 239 -10.74 2.42 13.79
N GLU A 240 -10.26 3.62 13.99
CA GLU A 240 -10.60 4.81 13.21
C GLU A 240 -9.34 5.57 12.82
N VAL A 241 -9.28 6.12 11.63
CA VAL A 241 -8.22 7.06 11.23
C VAL A 241 -8.35 8.33 12.05
N LYS A 242 -7.33 8.70 12.83
CA LYS A 242 -7.30 9.91 13.66
C LYS A 242 -6.49 11.03 13.05
N THR A 243 -5.37 10.69 12.44
CA THR A 243 -4.46 11.67 11.84
C THR A 243 -3.99 11.19 10.48
N MET A 244 -3.72 12.13 9.59
CA MET A 244 -3.11 11.83 8.30
C MET A 244 -2.20 13.00 7.94
N LEU A 245 -0.88 12.73 7.89
CA LEU A 245 0.17 13.74 7.79
C LEU A 245 1.20 13.36 6.73
N ASN A 246 1.47 14.26 5.81
CA ASN A 246 2.54 14.12 4.82
C ASN A 246 3.91 14.28 5.45
N THR A 247 4.88 13.54 4.98
CA THR A 247 6.31 13.64 5.34
C THR A 247 6.55 13.88 6.84
N PRO A 248 6.08 12.99 7.73
CA PRO A 248 6.32 13.15 9.15
C PRO A 248 7.79 12.88 9.48
N SER A 249 8.27 13.53 10.55
CA SER A 249 9.45 13.02 11.24
C SER A 249 9.10 11.74 11.99
N PHE A 250 10.09 10.89 12.27
CA PHE A 250 9.88 9.60 12.89
C PHE A 250 10.73 9.42 14.15
N ARG A 251 10.10 9.12 15.28
CA ARG A 251 10.81 8.71 16.50
C ARG A 251 11.27 7.26 16.36
N TYR A 252 12.51 7.06 16.01
CA TYR A 252 13.16 5.75 15.97
C TYR A 252 13.53 5.35 17.41
N ASP A 253 12.88 4.32 17.92
CA ASP A 253 13.10 3.74 19.22
C ASP A 253 13.28 2.23 19.00
N LYS A 254 14.54 1.77 18.99
CA LYS A 254 14.89 0.40 18.64
C LYS A 254 14.19 -0.60 19.54
N GLN A 255 14.21 -0.35 20.87
CA GLN A 255 13.57 -1.23 21.84
C GLN A 255 12.05 -1.32 21.60
N PHE A 256 11.40 -0.20 21.31
CA PHE A 256 9.98 -0.20 20.97
C PHE A 256 9.68 -1.01 19.72
N LEU A 257 10.54 -0.93 18.69
CA LEU A 257 10.37 -1.66 17.45
C LEU A 257 10.61 -3.17 17.58
N GLU A 258 11.44 -3.58 18.53
CA GLU A 258 11.80 -4.99 18.76
C GLU A 258 10.89 -5.66 19.79
N GLU A 259 10.56 -4.95 20.88
CA GLU A 259 9.93 -5.50 22.08
C GLU A 259 8.53 -4.90 22.38
N GLY A 260 8.15 -3.82 21.70
CA GLY A 260 6.89 -3.10 21.95
C GLY A 260 6.92 -2.20 23.19
N VAL A 261 8.06 -2.08 23.88
CA VAL A 261 8.27 -1.27 25.09
C VAL A 261 9.14 -0.05 24.76
N ARG A 262 8.75 1.14 25.23
CA ARG A 262 9.53 2.37 25.00
C ARG A 262 10.91 2.27 25.66
N GLY A 263 11.96 2.45 24.85
CA GLY A 263 13.33 2.56 25.32
C GLY A 263 13.72 3.95 25.79
N GLY A 264 14.83 4.03 26.54
CA GLY A 264 15.44 5.31 26.95
C GLY A 264 16.10 6.05 25.80
N GLU A 265 16.69 5.34 24.84
CA GLU A 265 17.32 5.92 23.64
C GLU A 265 16.36 5.93 22.46
N ALA A 266 16.19 7.10 21.88
CA ALA A 266 15.39 7.27 20.67
C ALA A 266 15.92 8.41 19.84
N TRP A 267 15.86 8.24 18.52
CA TRP A 267 16.33 9.20 17.55
C TRP A 267 15.15 9.83 16.80
N GLN A 268 15.13 11.17 16.72
CA GLN A 268 14.13 11.86 15.92
C GLN A 268 14.61 11.97 14.48
N LEU A 269 14.25 10.98 13.65
CA LEU A 269 14.64 10.93 12.26
C LEU A 269 13.88 11.97 11.44
N PRO A 270 14.55 12.65 10.48
CA PRO A 270 13.92 13.64 9.63
C PRO A 270 12.91 13.01 8.65
N PRO A 271 12.03 13.84 8.05
CA PRO A 271 11.09 13.40 7.04
C PRO A 271 11.78 13.04 5.73
N GLY A 272 11.09 12.33 4.87
CA GLY A 272 11.54 12.05 3.49
C GLY A 272 11.19 10.66 2.99
N PRO A 273 11.43 10.36 1.70
CA PRO A 273 11.10 9.08 1.10
C PRO A 273 11.86 7.91 1.74
N ASN A 274 13.09 8.15 2.20
CA ASN A 274 13.92 7.17 2.91
C ASN A 274 13.74 7.17 4.44
N SER A 275 12.73 7.90 4.96
CA SER A 275 12.29 7.72 6.35
C SER A 275 11.68 6.32 6.54
N PRO A 276 11.86 5.68 7.72
CA PRO A 276 11.23 4.39 8.01
C PRO A 276 9.70 4.38 7.83
N VAL A 277 9.05 5.54 7.97
CA VAL A 277 7.60 5.72 7.76
C VAL A 277 7.26 6.34 6.39
N GLY A 278 8.25 6.53 5.53
CA GLY A 278 8.07 7.08 4.18
C GLY A 278 7.45 8.48 4.20
N ILE A 279 6.60 8.74 3.22
CA ILE A 279 6.11 10.07 2.87
C ILE A 279 4.71 10.40 3.38
N LEU A 280 4.04 9.46 4.05
CA LEU A 280 2.73 9.68 4.67
C LEU A 280 2.56 8.79 5.88
N TRP A 281 2.04 9.38 6.96
CA TRP A 281 1.59 8.69 8.16
C TRP A 281 0.08 8.84 8.30
N CYS A 282 -0.62 7.73 8.48
CA CYS A 282 -2.03 7.65 8.79
C CYS A 282 -2.19 6.96 10.15
N GLY A 283 -2.24 7.76 11.23
CA GLY A 283 -2.39 7.26 12.61
C GLY A 283 -3.82 6.79 12.87
N ILE A 284 -3.96 5.62 13.50
CA ILE A 284 -5.27 5.08 13.90
C ILE A 284 -5.57 5.35 15.38
N SER A 285 -6.77 5.03 15.84
CA SER A 285 -7.20 5.24 17.25
C SER A 285 -6.44 4.37 18.25
N LYS A 286 -5.67 3.38 17.81
CA LYS A 286 -4.67 2.67 18.63
C LYS A 286 -3.38 3.50 18.69
N SER A 287 -3.02 3.94 19.88
CA SER A 287 -1.80 4.74 20.09
C SER A 287 -0.54 4.04 19.57
N GLY A 288 0.29 4.77 18.84
CA GLY A 288 1.55 4.29 18.29
C GLY A 288 1.42 3.40 17.05
N ILE A 289 0.22 3.12 16.58
CA ILE A 289 -0.03 2.29 15.39
C ILE A 289 -0.59 3.15 14.25
N GLY A 290 -0.13 2.87 13.04
CA GLY A 290 -0.59 3.55 11.84
C GLY A 290 -0.31 2.80 10.54
N LEU A 291 -0.85 3.35 9.47
CA LEU A 291 -0.57 2.97 8.09
C LEU A 291 0.43 3.97 7.54
N HIS A 292 1.50 3.53 6.91
CA HIS A 292 2.55 4.45 6.47
C HIS A 292 3.34 3.93 5.26
N GLY A 293 4.09 4.82 4.62
CA GLY A 293 5.01 4.47 3.56
C GLY A 293 6.24 3.68 4.04
N THR A 294 7.19 3.46 3.16
CA THR A 294 8.46 2.77 3.50
C THR A 294 9.61 3.23 2.62
N ALA A 295 10.80 3.28 3.19
CA ALA A 295 12.06 3.45 2.47
C ALA A 295 12.44 2.22 1.60
N LEU A 296 11.80 1.07 1.82
CA LEU A 296 12.17 -0.19 1.18
C LEU A 296 10.95 -0.85 0.50
N PRO A 297 10.40 -0.25 -0.57
CA PRO A 297 9.18 -0.75 -1.22
C PRO A 297 9.33 -2.17 -1.77
N ARG A 298 10.56 -2.60 -2.13
CA ARG A 298 10.85 -3.99 -2.56
C ARG A 298 10.58 -5.05 -1.49
N THR A 299 10.43 -4.65 -0.21
CA THR A 299 10.16 -5.56 0.92
C THR A 299 8.68 -5.73 1.24
N ILE A 300 7.79 -5.01 0.54
CA ILE A 300 6.35 -5.11 0.76
C ILE A 300 5.89 -6.56 0.57
N GLY A 301 5.18 -7.06 1.58
CA GLY A 301 4.70 -8.45 1.65
C GLY A 301 5.75 -9.52 1.94
N ARG A 302 7.04 -9.17 2.04
CA ARG A 302 8.16 -10.11 2.22
C ARG A 302 8.80 -10.06 3.60
N SER A 303 8.44 -9.08 4.40
CA SER A 303 8.94 -8.88 5.76
C SER A 303 7.77 -8.62 6.71
N ARG A 304 8.04 -8.43 8.00
CA ARG A 304 7.06 -7.97 8.99
C ARG A 304 7.56 -6.69 9.63
N SER A 305 6.64 -5.81 10.01
CA SER A 305 6.94 -4.61 10.78
C SER A 305 6.71 -4.86 12.28
N ALA A 306 7.10 -3.90 13.12
CA ALA A 306 6.90 -4.00 14.56
C ALA A 306 5.43 -3.93 15.01
N GLY A 307 4.51 -3.44 14.18
CA GLY A 307 3.08 -3.32 14.55
C GLY A 307 2.30 -2.46 13.58
N CYS A 308 2.97 -1.51 12.93
CA CYS A 308 2.36 -0.66 11.90
C CYS A 308 2.19 -1.41 10.57
N VAL A 309 1.39 -0.86 9.69
CA VAL A 309 1.15 -1.41 8.35
C VAL A 309 1.92 -0.59 7.32
N ARG A 310 2.86 -1.23 6.61
CA ARG A 310 3.68 -0.59 5.59
C ARG A 310 3.06 -0.72 4.21
N PHE A 311 3.08 0.37 3.47
CA PHE A 311 2.75 0.46 2.04
C PHE A 311 3.99 0.91 1.27
N ALA A 312 4.04 0.67 -0.03
CA ALA A 312 4.95 1.40 -0.90
C ALA A 312 4.60 2.89 -0.89
N ASN A 313 5.58 3.79 -1.07
CA ASN A 313 5.32 5.23 -1.07
C ASN A 313 4.34 5.63 -2.18
N TRP A 314 4.41 5.03 -3.36
CA TRP A 314 3.47 5.29 -4.46
C TRP A 314 2.03 4.81 -4.18
N ASP A 315 1.82 3.87 -3.25
CA ASP A 315 0.50 3.41 -2.86
C ASP A 315 -0.06 4.24 -1.70
N ILE A 316 0.76 4.52 -0.67
CA ILE A 316 0.30 5.26 0.50
C ILE A 316 -0.18 6.68 0.16
N VAL A 317 0.44 7.36 -0.83
CA VAL A 317 0.02 8.70 -1.28
C VAL A 317 -1.37 8.75 -1.92
N ARG A 318 -1.91 7.59 -2.28
CA ARG A 318 -3.26 7.47 -2.84
C ARG A 318 -4.32 7.43 -1.74
N LEU A 319 -3.97 7.03 -0.51
CA LEU A 319 -4.93 6.91 0.58
C LEU A 319 -5.69 8.20 0.89
N PRO A 320 -5.08 9.41 0.87
CA PRO A 320 -5.83 10.65 1.09
C PRO A 320 -6.93 10.94 0.06
N THR A 321 -6.94 10.27 -1.08
CA THR A 321 -8.02 10.37 -2.07
C THR A 321 -9.11 9.31 -1.87
N LEU A 322 -8.91 8.40 -0.92
CA LEU A 322 -9.77 7.24 -0.67
C LEU A 322 -10.36 7.24 0.73
N ILE A 323 -9.58 7.64 1.74
CA ILE A 323 -9.98 7.70 3.15
C ILE A 323 -9.48 8.99 3.78
N ARG A 324 -10.09 9.39 4.90
CA ARG A 324 -9.73 10.59 5.67
C ARG A 324 -9.83 10.30 7.17
N PRO A 325 -9.35 11.22 8.05
CA PRO A 325 -9.68 11.14 9.46
C PRO A 325 -11.19 10.94 9.67
N GLY A 326 -11.58 10.01 10.53
CA GLY A 326 -12.96 9.51 10.69
C GLY A 326 -13.25 8.19 9.96
N SER A 327 -12.46 7.80 8.96
CA SER A 327 -12.64 6.52 8.26
C SER A 327 -12.43 5.33 9.20
N LYS A 328 -13.26 4.29 9.04
CA LYS A 328 -13.11 3.03 9.76
C LYS A 328 -11.91 2.24 9.25
N VAL A 329 -11.18 1.64 10.18
CA VAL A 329 -10.06 0.73 9.90
C VAL A 329 -10.37 -0.62 10.55
N ILE A 330 -10.47 -1.67 9.75
CA ILE A 330 -10.65 -3.04 10.23
C ILE A 330 -9.35 -3.80 10.02
N VAL A 331 -8.77 -4.33 11.09
CA VAL A 331 -7.59 -5.20 11.04
C VAL A 331 -8.03 -6.62 11.37
N ARG A 332 -7.68 -7.58 10.49
CA ARG A 332 -8.03 -8.99 10.65
C ARG A 332 -6.92 -9.92 10.19
#